data_43d858b4aa1232529b57134167479bf6
#
_entry.id   43d858b4aa1232529b57134167479bf6
#
_cell.length_a   1.000
_cell.length_b   1.000
_cell.length_c   1.000
_cell.angle_alpha   90.00
_cell.angle_beta   90.00
_cell.angle_gamma   90.00
#
_symmetry.space_group_name_H-M   'P 1'
#
loop_
_entity.id
_entity.type
_entity.pdbx_description
1 polymer ?
#
loop_
_entity_poly.entity_id
_entity_poly.type
_entity_poly.pdbx_seq_one_letter_code
_entity_poly.pdbx_strand_id
1 'polypeptide(L)'
;MSRLTMGSLFDGIGGFPLAAVRKGITTVWASEIEAFPIAVTKLRFPSMTHVGDITKLNGAELPPVDIICGGSPCQDLSVAGARAGLAGARSGLFMEQMRIVREMRLAEKARGRESVNIRPRWMCWENVPGAFSSGKPKYEDFRIVLEEIVRICFPNELIPSPYPYAWPDAGELTAGGAFSLAWRCLDAQFWGVAQRRKRIFLLADFAGLLAPQLLFDVFGEEENCEEEVT
;
A
#
# COMPACT_ATOMS: atom_id res chain seq x y z
N MET A 1 16.53 -17.00 8.88
CA MET A 1 16.07 -15.72 8.31
C MET A 1 15.09 -15.09 9.28
N SER A 2 15.22 -13.78 9.57
CA SER A 2 14.25 -13.05 10.40
C SER A 2 12.90 -13.00 9.65
N ARG A 3 11.82 -13.23 10.39
CA ARG A 3 10.46 -13.15 9.84
C ARG A 3 10.13 -11.71 9.45
N LEU A 4 9.57 -11.48 8.26
CA LEU A 4 9.12 -10.16 7.86
C LEU A 4 8.01 -9.65 8.79
N THR A 5 8.00 -8.35 9.02
CA THR A 5 7.03 -7.66 9.89
C THR A 5 6.15 -6.71 9.09
N MET A 6 4.91 -6.54 9.51
CA MET A 6 3.92 -5.73 8.82
C MET A 6 3.16 -4.82 9.79
N GLY A 7 2.86 -3.59 9.35
CA GLY A 7 1.86 -2.71 9.90
C GLY A 7 0.67 -2.61 8.96
N SER A 8 -0.55 -2.63 9.49
CA SER A 8 -1.78 -2.55 8.72
C SER A 8 -2.52 -1.25 9.05
N LEU A 9 -2.88 -0.48 8.01
CA LEU A 9 -3.63 0.77 8.10
C LEU A 9 -5.02 0.57 7.50
N PHE A 10 -6.04 1.18 8.10
CA PHE A 10 -7.45 0.98 7.70
C PHE A 10 -7.81 -0.50 7.71
N ASP A 11 -7.44 -1.17 8.81
CA ASP A 11 -7.33 -2.62 8.89
C ASP A 11 -8.66 -3.37 8.70
N GLY A 12 -9.79 -2.73 9.01
CA GLY A 12 -11.09 -3.36 8.97
C GLY A 12 -11.10 -4.62 9.84
N ILE A 13 -11.63 -5.70 9.30
CA ILE A 13 -11.70 -7.01 10.00
C ILE A 13 -10.43 -7.86 9.85
N GLY A 14 -9.31 -7.27 9.42
CA GLY A 14 -8.00 -7.91 9.38
C GLY A 14 -7.70 -8.69 8.10
N GLY A 15 -8.08 -8.17 6.94
CA GLY A 15 -7.79 -8.81 5.65
C GLY A 15 -6.29 -8.92 5.37
N PHE A 16 -5.54 -7.84 5.53
CA PHE A 16 -4.08 -7.84 5.40
C PHE A 16 -3.39 -8.70 6.46
N PRO A 17 -3.71 -8.60 7.76
CA PRO A 17 -3.19 -9.51 8.78
C PRO A 17 -3.43 -10.99 8.48
N LEU A 18 -4.60 -11.35 7.97
CA LEU A 18 -4.89 -12.74 7.60
C LEU A 18 -3.98 -13.22 6.46
N ALA A 19 -3.81 -12.40 5.43
CA ALA A 19 -2.91 -12.71 4.31
C ALA A 19 -1.46 -12.83 4.80
N ALA A 20 -1.02 -11.91 5.67
CA ALA A 20 0.31 -11.92 6.27
C ALA A 20 0.60 -13.22 7.03
N VAL A 21 -0.29 -13.64 7.92
CA VAL A 21 -0.15 -14.88 8.70
C VAL A 21 -0.03 -16.10 7.79
N ARG A 22 -0.84 -16.20 6.74
CA ARG A 22 -0.78 -17.29 5.76
C ARG A 22 0.56 -17.39 5.03
N LYS A 23 1.27 -16.26 4.89
CA LYS A 23 2.60 -16.19 4.25
C LYS A 23 3.75 -16.11 5.26
N GLY A 24 3.50 -16.36 6.53
CA GLY A 24 4.52 -16.34 7.58
C GLY A 24 5.03 -14.95 7.94
N ILE A 25 4.32 -13.88 7.58
CA ILE A 25 4.62 -12.49 7.94
C ILE A 25 3.91 -12.16 9.25
N THR A 26 4.58 -11.45 10.16
CA THR A 26 4.02 -11.06 11.46
C THR A 26 3.45 -9.66 11.39
N THR A 27 2.14 -9.49 11.61
CA THR A 27 1.55 -8.16 11.80
C THR A 27 1.82 -7.69 13.21
N VAL A 28 2.58 -6.60 13.34
CA VAL A 28 3.01 -6.03 14.63
C VAL A 28 1.94 -5.10 15.20
N TRP A 29 1.37 -4.26 14.33
CA TRP A 29 0.34 -3.29 14.72
C TRP A 29 -0.67 -3.05 13.60
N ALA A 30 -1.87 -2.58 14.00
CA ALA A 30 -2.92 -2.16 13.09
C ALA A 30 -3.59 -0.87 13.55
N SER A 31 -3.93 0.00 12.59
CA SER A 31 -4.71 1.22 12.77
C SER A 31 -6.13 1.01 12.23
N GLU A 32 -7.10 1.15 13.10
CA GLU A 32 -8.54 1.08 12.84
C GLU A 32 -9.26 1.91 13.91
N ILE A 33 -10.40 2.51 13.57
CA ILE A 33 -11.19 3.34 14.49
C ILE A 33 -12.53 2.70 14.88
N GLU A 34 -13.03 1.80 14.03
CA GLU A 34 -14.34 1.18 14.22
C GLU A 34 -14.28 0.07 15.29
N ALA A 35 -15.14 0.16 16.28
CA ALA A 35 -15.13 -0.75 17.43
C ALA A 35 -15.35 -2.22 17.05
N PHE A 36 -16.25 -2.49 16.09
CA PHE A 36 -16.56 -3.87 15.69
C PHE A 36 -15.39 -4.54 14.95
N PRO A 37 -14.77 -3.94 13.90
CA PRO A 37 -13.55 -4.47 13.31
C PRO A 37 -12.43 -4.71 14.32
N ILE A 38 -12.20 -3.76 15.22
CA ILE A 38 -11.19 -3.91 16.29
C ILE A 38 -11.47 -5.13 17.17
N ALA A 39 -12.73 -5.35 17.55
CA ALA A 39 -13.10 -6.53 18.36
C ALA A 39 -12.82 -7.84 17.63
N VAL A 40 -13.11 -7.90 16.32
CA VAL A 40 -12.83 -9.06 15.47
C VAL A 40 -11.34 -9.34 15.40
N THR A 41 -10.52 -8.31 15.12
CA THR A 41 -9.08 -8.48 14.93
C THR A 41 -8.36 -8.76 16.26
N LYS A 42 -8.81 -8.22 17.39
CA LYS A 42 -8.31 -8.59 18.73
C LYS A 42 -8.50 -10.08 19.04
N LEU A 43 -9.64 -10.64 18.62
CA LEU A 43 -9.89 -12.07 18.81
C LEU A 43 -9.02 -12.94 17.89
N ARG A 44 -8.85 -12.53 16.64
CA ARG A 44 -8.13 -13.31 15.62
C ARG A 44 -6.61 -13.18 15.67
N PHE A 45 -6.12 -12.01 16.06
CA PHE A 45 -4.70 -11.65 16.10
C PHE A 45 -4.33 -11.07 17.49
N PRO A 46 -4.37 -11.87 18.56
CA PRO A 46 -4.21 -11.36 19.94
C PRO A 46 -2.83 -10.75 20.23
N SER A 47 -1.82 -11.06 19.43
CA SER A 47 -0.47 -10.47 19.54
C SER A 47 -0.30 -9.15 18.78
N MET A 48 -1.29 -8.76 17.96
CA MET A 48 -1.23 -7.53 17.18
C MET A 48 -1.66 -6.33 18.04
N THR A 49 -0.84 -5.28 18.04
CA THR A 49 -1.15 -4.05 18.79
C THR A 49 -2.09 -3.16 17.99
N HIS A 50 -3.21 -2.71 18.59
CA HIS A 50 -4.08 -1.70 18.01
C HIS A 50 -3.58 -0.31 18.37
N VAL A 51 -3.22 0.48 17.35
CA VAL A 51 -2.62 1.82 17.52
C VAL A 51 -3.63 2.97 17.35
N GLY A 52 -4.88 2.66 16.96
CA GLY A 52 -5.98 3.63 16.91
C GLY A 52 -6.03 4.45 15.62
N ASP A 53 -6.40 5.72 15.75
CA ASP A 53 -6.70 6.65 14.67
C ASP A 53 -5.42 7.11 13.97
N ILE A 54 -5.29 6.84 12.67
CA ILE A 54 -4.13 7.17 11.84
C ILE A 54 -3.80 8.67 11.88
N THR A 55 -4.80 9.53 12.00
CA THR A 55 -4.60 10.99 12.02
C THR A 55 -3.90 11.49 13.29
N LYS A 56 -3.84 10.65 14.33
CA LYS A 56 -3.21 10.95 15.62
C LYS A 56 -1.88 10.23 15.82
N LEU A 57 -1.50 9.35 14.88
CA LEU A 57 -0.27 8.59 14.97
C LEU A 57 0.93 9.41 14.52
N ASN A 58 2.09 9.15 15.14
CA ASN A 58 3.40 9.58 14.68
C ASN A 58 4.16 8.35 14.16
N GLY A 59 4.41 8.30 12.86
CA GLY A 59 5.09 7.17 12.22
C GLY A 59 6.51 6.92 12.75
N ALA A 60 7.18 7.97 13.28
CA ALA A 60 8.51 7.86 13.89
C ALA A 60 8.52 7.12 15.24
N GLU A 61 7.37 7.07 15.93
CA GLU A 61 7.20 6.44 17.24
C GLU A 61 6.62 5.02 17.14
N LEU A 62 6.01 4.67 16.01
CA LEU A 62 5.53 3.31 15.78
C LEU A 62 6.69 2.31 15.71
N PRO A 63 6.49 1.07 16.18
CA PRO A 63 7.45 0.00 15.95
C PRO A 63 7.74 -0.13 14.44
N PRO A 64 9.02 -0.01 14.01
CA PRO A 64 9.35 -0.07 12.60
C PRO A 64 9.09 -1.47 12.04
N VAL A 65 8.46 -1.53 10.88
CA VAL A 65 8.05 -2.75 10.19
C VAL A 65 8.60 -2.79 8.76
N ASP A 66 8.77 -3.98 8.21
CA ASP A 66 9.31 -4.16 6.87
C ASP A 66 8.30 -3.76 5.79
N ILE A 67 7.00 -3.94 6.07
CA ILE A 67 5.89 -3.71 5.14
C ILE A 67 4.83 -2.84 5.82
N ILE A 68 4.30 -1.84 5.11
CA ILE A 68 3.06 -1.14 5.49
C ILE A 68 2.00 -1.42 4.42
N CYS A 69 0.87 -2.00 4.83
CA CYS A 69 -0.30 -2.19 3.97
C CYS A 69 -1.41 -1.22 4.38
N GLY A 70 -2.21 -0.77 3.41
CA GLY A 70 -3.39 0.05 3.71
C GLY A 70 -4.34 0.16 2.53
N GLY A 71 -5.64 0.15 2.83
CA GLY A 71 -6.71 0.42 1.88
C GLY A 71 -7.46 1.68 2.30
N SER A 72 -6.95 2.86 1.95
CA SER A 72 -7.61 4.12 2.32
C SER A 72 -9.01 4.23 1.71
N PRO A 73 -10.00 4.80 2.43
CA PRO A 73 -11.33 5.01 1.90
C PRO A 73 -11.33 5.78 0.58
N CYS A 74 -12.14 5.33 -0.39
CA CYS A 74 -12.19 5.87 -1.75
C CYS A 74 -12.67 7.34 -1.81
N GLN A 75 -13.48 7.78 -0.84
CA GLN A 75 -14.02 9.13 -0.78
C GLN A 75 -12.94 10.21 -0.59
N ASP A 76 -11.77 9.83 -0.10
CA ASP A 76 -10.66 10.74 0.21
C ASP A 76 -9.65 10.89 -0.93
N LEU A 77 -9.82 10.19 -2.05
CA LEU A 77 -8.98 10.36 -3.24
C LEU A 77 -9.32 11.62 -4.04
N SER A 78 -10.49 12.24 -3.79
CA SER A 78 -10.86 13.51 -4.46
C SER A 78 -10.00 14.67 -3.95
N VAL A 79 -8.78 14.72 -4.42
CA VAL A 79 -7.74 15.70 -4.07
C VAL A 79 -8.03 17.09 -4.67
N ALA A 80 -9.26 17.33 -5.15
CA ALA A 80 -9.68 18.62 -5.68
C ALA A 80 -9.51 19.79 -4.67
N GLY A 81 -9.30 19.50 -3.37
CA GLY A 81 -8.95 20.48 -2.34
C GLY A 81 -7.45 20.74 -2.16
N ALA A 82 -6.56 19.92 -2.72
CA ALA A 82 -5.11 20.00 -2.46
C ALA A 82 -4.37 21.12 -3.22
N ARG A 83 -5.03 21.83 -4.14
CA ARG A 83 -4.43 22.95 -4.90
C ARG A 83 -4.47 24.30 -4.20
N ALA A 84 -5.07 24.40 -3.02
CA ALA A 84 -5.03 25.60 -2.20
C ALA A 84 -3.77 25.62 -1.34
N GLY A 85 -2.61 25.86 -1.97
CA GLY A 85 -1.34 26.21 -1.31
C GLY A 85 -0.86 25.29 -0.18
N LEU A 86 0.41 25.44 0.22
CA LEU A 86 1.08 24.71 1.33
C LEU A 86 0.39 24.83 2.72
N ALA A 87 -0.72 25.60 2.84
CA ALA A 87 -1.48 25.82 4.07
C ALA A 87 -2.90 25.22 4.04
N GLY A 88 -3.37 24.67 2.91
CA GLY A 88 -4.69 24.02 2.82
C GLY A 88 -4.59 22.57 3.30
N ALA A 89 -5.47 22.17 4.22
CA ALA A 89 -5.53 20.82 4.77
C ALA A 89 -5.53 19.75 3.65
N ARG A 90 -4.41 19.08 3.47
CA ARG A 90 -4.28 17.84 2.70
C ARG A 90 -4.88 16.70 3.53
N SER A 91 -6.21 16.72 3.65
CA SER A 91 -6.96 15.90 4.59
C SER A 91 -7.48 14.60 3.99
N GLY A 92 -6.75 13.99 3.04
CA GLY A 92 -7.10 12.67 2.57
C GLY A 92 -6.42 11.59 3.44
N LEU A 93 -7.15 10.57 3.85
CA LEU A 93 -6.61 9.46 4.63
C LEU A 93 -5.47 8.71 3.89
N PHE A 94 -5.46 8.74 2.56
CA PHE A 94 -4.31 8.31 1.77
C PHE A 94 -3.04 9.12 2.10
N MET A 95 -3.16 10.43 2.27
CA MET A 95 -2.00 11.29 2.62
C MET A 95 -1.49 10.97 4.04
N GLU A 96 -2.36 10.54 4.95
CA GLU A 96 -1.96 10.07 6.27
C GLU A 96 -1.12 8.77 6.16
N GLN A 97 -1.49 7.84 5.28
CA GLN A 97 -0.66 6.66 4.99
C GLN A 97 0.72 7.08 4.48
N MET A 98 0.79 8.04 3.53
CA MET A 98 2.07 8.56 3.02
C MET A 98 2.89 9.24 4.12
N ARG A 99 2.23 9.98 5.02
CA ARG A 99 2.86 10.62 6.17
C ARG A 99 3.51 9.60 7.10
N ILE A 100 2.75 8.56 7.50
CA ILE A 100 3.26 7.48 8.38
C ILE A 100 4.47 6.79 7.76
N VAL A 101 4.39 6.42 6.48
CA VAL A 101 5.53 5.79 5.76
C VAL A 101 6.74 6.70 5.75
N ARG A 102 6.56 7.99 5.44
CA ARG A 102 7.64 8.98 5.37
C ARG A 102 8.28 9.21 6.74
N GLU A 103 7.48 9.41 7.78
CA GLU A 103 7.95 9.63 9.16
C GLU A 103 8.76 8.43 9.67
N MET A 104 8.27 7.20 9.48
CA MET A 104 8.99 5.98 9.86
C MET A 104 10.33 5.88 9.14
N ARG A 105 10.36 6.08 7.82
CA ARG A 105 11.60 6.01 7.02
C ARG A 105 12.60 7.09 7.43
N LEU A 106 12.15 8.31 7.72
CA LEU A 106 13.02 9.39 8.22
C LEU A 106 13.61 9.04 9.59
N ALA A 107 12.81 8.48 10.50
CA ALA A 107 13.28 8.04 11.81
C ALA A 107 14.32 6.89 11.69
N GLU A 108 14.09 5.94 10.79
CA GLU A 108 15.06 4.85 10.54
C GLU A 108 16.38 5.38 9.96
N LYS A 109 16.35 6.35 9.04
CA LYS A 109 17.54 7.05 8.56
C LYS A 109 18.28 7.76 9.70
N ALA A 110 17.56 8.46 10.58
CA ALA A 110 18.13 9.13 11.74
C ALA A 110 18.78 8.15 12.74
N ARG A 111 18.31 6.88 12.77
CA ARG A 111 18.92 5.77 13.54
C ARG A 111 20.12 5.14 12.84
N GLY A 112 20.57 5.69 11.71
CA GLY A 112 21.72 5.18 10.94
C GLY A 112 21.39 3.98 10.04
N ARG A 113 20.14 3.72 9.72
CA ARG A 113 19.75 2.70 8.74
C ARG A 113 19.95 3.22 7.32
N GLU A 114 20.42 2.35 6.44
CA GLU A 114 20.71 2.69 5.05
C GLU A 114 20.09 1.68 4.09
N SER A 115 19.79 2.13 2.88
CA SER A 115 19.38 1.30 1.74
C SER A 115 18.20 0.38 2.08
N VAL A 116 18.36 -0.93 1.87
CA VAL A 116 17.34 -1.97 2.10
C VAL A 116 16.94 -2.15 3.56
N ASN A 117 17.72 -1.60 4.50
CA ASN A 117 17.46 -1.69 5.93
C ASN A 117 16.57 -0.54 6.45
N ILE A 118 16.27 0.47 5.64
CA ILE A 118 15.35 1.55 6.00
C ILE A 118 13.91 1.01 5.96
N ARG A 119 13.23 1.00 7.09
CA ARG A 119 11.86 0.53 7.23
C ARG A 119 10.83 1.66 7.12
N PRO A 120 9.64 1.41 6.53
CA PRO A 120 9.34 0.23 5.75
C PRO A 120 10.13 0.21 4.43
N ARG A 121 10.56 -0.97 3.99
CA ARG A 121 11.06 -1.16 2.63
C ARG A 121 9.92 -1.23 1.63
N TRP A 122 8.81 -1.86 2.03
CA TRP A 122 7.67 -2.17 1.16
C TRP A 122 6.42 -1.42 1.59
N MET A 123 5.62 -1.01 0.61
CA MET A 123 4.29 -0.49 0.84
C MET A 123 3.30 -1.15 -0.12
N CYS A 124 2.17 -1.59 0.43
CA CYS A 124 1.04 -2.06 -0.36
C CYS A 124 -0.14 -1.11 -0.16
N TRP A 125 -0.79 -0.72 -1.26
CA TRP A 125 -2.02 0.07 -1.24
C TRP A 125 -3.11 -0.65 -2.03
N GLU A 126 -4.31 -0.73 -1.45
CA GLU A 126 -5.50 -1.31 -2.08
C GLU A 126 -6.56 -0.23 -2.30
N ASN A 127 -7.23 -0.27 -3.45
CA ASN A 127 -8.38 0.60 -3.68
C ASN A 127 -9.30 0.06 -4.78
N VAL A 128 -10.42 0.77 -5.01
CA VAL A 128 -11.36 0.44 -6.09
C VAL A 128 -10.88 0.94 -7.45
N PRO A 129 -11.24 0.27 -8.58
CA PRO A 129 -10.84 0.70 -9.93
C PRO A 129 -11.29 2.11 -10.31
N GLY A 130 -12.29 2.67 -9.62
CA GLY A 130 -12.72 4.06 -9.80
C GLY A 130 -11.59 5.09 -9.63
N ALA A 131 -10.54 4.77 -8.87
CA ALA A 131 -9.37 5.62 -8.70
C ALA A 131 -8.65 5.91 -10.03
N PHE A 132 -8.68 4.96 -11.00
CA PHE A 132 -8.07 5.16 -12.31
C PHE A 132 -8.73 6.24 -13.15
N SER A 133 -10.02 6.51 -12.93
CA SER A 133 -10.82 7.44 -13.74
C SER A 133 -11.21 8.73 -13.00
N SER A 134 -10.99 8.80 -11.70
CA SER A 134 -11.36 9.94 -10.86
C SER A 134 -10.40 11.13 -11.00
N GLY A 135 -10.83 12.26 -10.44
CA GLY A 135 -10.06 13.50 -10.43
C GLY A 135 -10.51 14.56 -11.42
N LYS A 136 -10.00 15.79 -11.22
CA LYS A 136 -10.19 16.95 -12.13
C LYS A 136 -8.83 17.62 -12.34
N PRO A 137 -8.23 17.50 -13.54
CA PRO A 137 -8.73 16.80 -14.74
C PRO A 137 -8.91 15.29 -14.53
N LYS A 138 -9.62 14.63 -15.44
CA LYS A 138 -9.84 13.18 -15.40
C LYS A 138 -8.51 12.42 -15.32
N TYR A 139 -8.46 11.32 -14.56
CA TYR A 139 -7.28 10.48 -14.30
C TYR A 139 -6.27 11.07 -13.30
N GLU A 140 -6.54 12.23 -12.72
CA GLU A 140 -5.60 12.94 -11.86
C GLU A 140 -5.38 12.28 -10.51
N ASP A 141 -6.43 11.67 -9.92
CA ASP A 141 -6.32 11.10 -8.58
C ASP A 141 -5.30 9.97 -8.51
N PHE A 142 -5.30 9.04 -9.48
CA PHE A 142 -4.32 7.96 -9.49
C PHE A 142 -2.91 8.46 -9.85
N ARG A 143 -2.79 9.50 -10.70
CA ARG A 143 -1.52 10.19 -10.94
C ARG A 143 -0.91 10.69 -9.63
N ILE A 144 -1.73 11.34 -8.79
CA ILE A 144 -1.29 11.85 -7.49
C ILE A 144 -0.89 10.70 -6.55
N VAL A 145 -1.64 9.59 -6.55
CA VAL A 145 -1.26 8.40 -5.77
C VAL A 145 0.14 7.94 -6.15
N LEU A 146 0.44 7.76 -7.43
CA LEU A 146 1.75 7.35 -7.91
C LEU A 146 2.83 8.37 -7.53
N GLU A 147 2.55 9.66 -7.73
CA GLU A 147 3.49 10.75 -7.47
C GLU A 147 3.85 10.87 -5.97
N GLU A 148 2.88 10.79 -5.08
CA GLU A 148 3.13 10.88 -3.63
C GLU A 148 3.92 9.67 -3.10
N ILE A 149 3.74 8.49 -3.68
CA ILE A 149 4.54 7.31 -3.33
C ILE A 149 5.99 7.47 -3.81
N VAL A 150 6.19 7.90 -5.06
CA VAL A 150 7.54 8.14 -5.61
C VAL A 150 8.25 9.23 -4.83
N ARG A 151 7.56 10.28 -4.41
CA ARG A 151 8.10 11.40 -3.63
C ARG A 151 8.62 11.04 -2.24
N ILE A 152 8.30 9.87 -1.73
CA ILE A 152 8.93 9.36 -0.49
C ILE A 152 10.44 9.22 -0.65
N CYS A 153 10.90 8.83 -1.85
CA CYS A 153 12.32 8.69 -2.18
C CYS A 153 12.86 9.83 -3.05
N PHE A 154 12.02 10.38 -3.93
CA PHE A 154 12.38 11.39 -4.94
C PHE A 154 11.44 12.59 -4.84
N PRO A 155 11.70 13.56 -3.94
CA PRO A 155 10.74 14.63 -3.60
C PRO A 155 10.33 15.52 -4.76
N ASN A 156 11.15 15.63 -5.80
CA ASN A 156 10.93 16.50 -6.96
C ASN A 156 10.42 15.75 -8.19
N GLU A 157 10.16 14.45 -8.06
CA GLU A 157 9.69 13.64 -9.18
C GLU A 157 8.24 13.99 -9.52
N LEU A 158 7.94 14.04 -10.81
CA LEU A 158 6.62 14.32 -11.35
C LEU A 158 6.18 13.14 -12.23
N ILE A 159 4.97 12.67 -12.02
CA ILE A 159 4.36 11.64 -12.84
C ILE A 159 3.51 12.30 -13.92
N PRO A 160 3.78 12.03 -15.23
CA PRO A 160 2.99 12.61 -16.31
C PRO A 160 1.54 12.11 -16.26
N SER A 161 0.62 12.99 -16.66
CA SER A 161 -0.78 12.60 -16.83
C SER A 161 -0.90 11.58 -17.99
N PRO A 162 -1.72 10.54 -17.87
CA PRO A 162 -1.97 9.61 -18.95
C PRO A 162 -2.86 10.21 -20.05
N TYR A 163 -3.50 11.35 -19.80
CA TYR A 163 -4.44 11.98 -20.73
C TYR A 163 -3.81 12.20 -22.13
N PRO A 164 -4.53 11.89 -23.23
CA PRO A 164 -5.97 11.56 -23.31
C PRO A 164 -6.33 10.08 -23.05
N TYR A 165 -5.37 9.23 -22.75
CA TYR A 165 -5.58 7.81 -22.50
C TYR A 165 -5.95 7.56 -21.02
N ALA A 166 -6.54 6.40 -20.74
CA ALA A 166 -6.81 5.94 -19.37
C ALA A 166 -5.57 5.25 -18.77
N TRP A 167 -5.53 5.16 -17.44
CA TRP A 167 -4.57 4.29 -16.78
C TRP A 167 -4.84 2.83 -17.15
N PRO A 168 -3.81 2.04 -17.50
CA PRO A 168 -3.96 0.61 -17.76
C PRO A 168 -4.26 -0.14 -16.47
N ASP A 169 -4.94 -1.29 -16.59
CA ASP A 169 -5.26 -2.18 -15.46
C ASP A 169 -4.01 -2.75 -14.76
N ALA A 170 -2.86 -2.71 -15.41
CA ALA A 170 -1.56 -3.08 -14.85
C ALA A 170 -0.47 -2.16 -15.41
N GLY A 171 0.54 -1.86 -14.60
CA GLY A 171 1.67 -1.05 -15.01
C GLY A 171 2.75 -0.98 -13.93
N GLU A 172 3.88 -0.38 -14.29
CA GLU A 172 5.03 -0.23 -13.42
C GLU A 172 5.75 1.09 -13.64
N LEU A 173 6.52 1.51 -12.65
CA LEU A 173 7.42 2.65 -12.67
C LEU A 173 8.71 2.29 -11.94
N THR A 174 9.83 2.82 -12.44
CA THR A 174 11.12 2.74 -11.75
C THR A 174 11.76 4.13 -11.67
N ALA A 175 12.49 4.40 -10.60
CA ALA A 175 13.21 5.66 -10.43
C ALA A 175 14.56 5.44 -9.74
N GLY A 176 15.56 6.23 -10.13
CA GLY A 176 16.89 6.26 -9.49
C GLY A 176 17.64 4.92 -9.42
N GLY A 177 17.23 3.90 -10.18
CA GLY A 177 17.85 2.57 -10.20
C GLY A 177 17.66 1.73 -8.92
N ALA A 178 16.97 2.26 -7.90
CA ALA A 178 16.80 1.61 -6.60
C ALA A 178 15.40 1.82 -6.02
N PHE A 179 14.42 2.12 -6.85
CA PHE A 179 13.01 2.23 -6.51
C PHE A 179 12.17 1.61 -7.63
N SER A 180 11.16 0.86 -7.25
CA SER A 180 10.14 0.36 -8.17
C SER A 180 8.75 0.42 -7.53
N LEU A 181 7.76 0.58 -8.40
CA LEU A 181 6.36 0.56 -8.05
C LEU A 181 5.62 -0.18 -9.17
N ALA A 182 4.70 -1.04 -8.82
CA ALA A 182 3.83 -1.72 -9.77
C ALA A 182 2.39 -1.69 -9.28
N TRP A 183 1.44 -1.70 -10.21
CA TRP A 183 0.02 -1.82 -9.87
C TRP A 183 -0.67 -2.83 -10.79
N ARG A 184 -1.74 -3.44 -10.25
CA ARG A 184 -2.56 -4.40 -10.99
C ARG A 184 -3.99 -4.37 -10.46
N CYS A 185 -4.97 -4.42 -11.37
CA CYS A 185 -6.37 -4.61 -11.03
C CYS A 185 -6.67 -6.12 -10.96
N LEU A 186 -7.01 -6.62 -9.79
CA LEU A 186 -7.34 -8.02 -9.54
C LEU A 186 -8.84 -8.16 -9.27
N ASP A 187 -9.44 -9.27 -9.72
CA ASP A 187 -10.84 -9.59 -9.44
C ASP A 187 -10.91 -10.86 -8.58
N ALA A 188 -11.55 -10.76 -7.42
CA ALA A 188 -11.62 -11.85 -6.44
C ALA A 188 -12.21 -13.15 -6.99
N GLN A 189 -13.07 -13.08 -8.05
CA GLN A 189 -13.66 -14.27 -8.65
C GLN A 189 -12.62 -15.27 -9.19
N PHE A 190 -11.43 -14.79 -9.57
CA PHE A 190 -10.34 -15.65 -10.06
C PHE A 190 -9.43 -16.20 -8.95
N TRP A 191 -9.78 -15.94 -7.67
CA TRP A 191 -8.99 -16.32 -6.50
C TRP A 191 -9.78 -17.22 -5.52
N GLY A 192 -10.66 -18.05 -6.05
CA GLY A 192 -11.44 -18.99 -5.24
C GLY A 192 -12.59 -18.36 -4.45
N VAL A 193 -12.98 -17.12 -4.77
CA VAL A 193 -14.10 -16.43 -4.15
C VAL A 193 -15.19 -16.20 -5.18
N ALA A 194 -16.42 -16.70 -4.93
CA ALA A 194 -17.57 -16.55 -5.83
C ALA A 194 -18.15 -15.11 -5.78
N GLN A 195 -17.30 -14.11 -5.96
CA GLN A 195 -17.66 -12.69 -5.93
C GLN A 195 -16.88 -11.90 -6.99
N ARG A 196 -17.60 -11.18 -7.84
CA ARG A 196 -16.98 -10.15 -8.71
C ARG A 196 -16.62 -8.95 -7.86
N ARG A 197 -15.34 -8.85 -7.51
CA ARG A 197 -14.80 -7.76 -6.68
C ARG A 197 -13.44 -7.33 -7.22
N LYS A 198 -13.46 -6.35 -8.11
CA LYS A 198 -12.25 -5.76 -8.65
C LYS A 198 -11.61 -4.78 -7.66
N ARG A 199 -10.29 -4.90 -7.49
CA ARG A 199 -9.47 -3.99 -6.68
C ARG A 199 -8.14 -3.73 -7.34
N ILE A 200 -7.67 -2.50 -7.21
CA ILE A 200 -6.30 -2.14 -7.53
C ILE A 200 -5.44 -2.57 -6.35
N PHE A 201 -4.37 -3.30 -6.62
CA PHE A 201 -3.27 -3.48 -5.71
C PHE A 201 -2.05 -2.77 -6.28
N LEU A 202 -1.40 -1.98 -5.45
CA LEU A 202 -0.18 -1.28 -5.77
C LEU A 202 0.89 -1.70 -4.76
N LEU A 203 2.05 -2.09 -5.25
CA LEU A 203 3.22 -2.45 -4.44
C LEU A 203 4.36 -1.50 -4.76
N ALA A 204 5.01 -0.94 -3.74
CA ALA A 204 6.22 -0.16 -3.88
C ALA A 204 7.39 -0.83 -3.14
N ASP A 205 8.56 -0.89 -3.78
CA ASP A 205 9.86 -1.23 -3.19
C ASP A 205 10.68 0.05 -3.11
N PHE A 206 10.85 0.59 -1.92
CA PHE A 206 11.59 1.84 -1.67
C PHE A 206 13.12 1.69 -1.70
N ALA A 207 13.63 0.49 -1.95
CA ALA A 207 15.06 0.21 -1.95
C ALA A 207 15.46 -0.90 -2.94
N GLY A 208 14.71 -1.05 -4.03
CA GLY A 208 15.02 -2.06 -5.06
C GLY A 208 14.06 -2.03 -6.24
N LEU A 209 14.19 -3.03 -7.13
CA LEU A 209 13.43 -3.16 -8.36
C LEU A 209 12.51 -4.38 -8.39
N LEU A 210 12.11 -4.88 -7.20
CA LEU A 210 11.37 -6.14 -7.09
C LEU A 210 9.84 -5.98 -7.12
N ALA A 211 9.29 -4.75 -7.05
CA ALA A 211 7.84 -4.57 -6.99
C ALA A 211 7.10 -5.15 -8.23
N PRO A 212 7.55 -4.95 -9.47
CA PRO A 212 6.93 -5.58 -10.63
C PRO A 212 6.97 -7.10 -10.58
N GLN A 213 8.16 -7.67 -10.31
CA GLN A 213 8.33 -9.11 -10.20
C GLN A 213 7.38 -9.71 -9.16
N LEU A 214 7.34 -9.17 -7.95
CA LEU A 214 6.48 -9.68 -6.88
C LEU A 214 4.98 -9.54 -7.18
N LEU A 215 4.56 -8.52 -7.95
CA LEU A 215 3.15 -8.30 -8.25
C LEU A 215 2.68 -9.08 -9.48
N PHE A 216 3.56 -9.36 -10.45
CA PHE A 216 3.20 -9.98 -11.72
C PHE A 216 3.52 -11.47 -11.78
N ASP A 217 4.61 -11.94 -11.16
CA ASP A 217 5.06 -13.34 -11.23
C ASP A 217 4.24 -14.33 -10.38
N VAL A 218 3.27 -13.83 -9.60
CA VAL A 218 2.38 -14.67 -8.77
C VAL A 218 1.56 -15.69 -9.61
N PHE A 219 1.63 -15.61 -10.93
CA PHE A 219 0.91 -16.47 -11.87
C PHE A 219 1.80 -17.49 -12.62
N GLY A 220 3.12 -17.43 -12.44
CA GLY A 220 4.06 -18.31 -13.18
C GLY A 220 4.23 -19.71 -12.61
N GLU A 221 3.74 -20.00 -11.38
CA GLU A 221 3.97 -21.28 -10.72
C GLU A 221 2.77 -22.26 -10.76
N GLU A 222 1.61 -21.88 -11.32
CA GLU A 222 0.43 -22.76 -11.38
C GLU A 222 0.28 -23.56 -12.68
N GLU A 223 1.17 -23.41 -13.67
CA GLU A 223 1.04 -24.17 -14.93
C GLU A 223 1.69 -25.57 -14.91
N ASN A 224 2.24 -26.04 -13.79
CA ASN A 224 2.90 -27.38 -13.70
C ASN A 224 2.24 -28.36 -12.71
N CYS A 225 0.95 -28.25 -12.47
CA CYS A 225 0.18 -29.37 -11.93
C CYS A 225 -0.56 -30.08 -13.06
N GLU A 226 0.18 -30.59 -14.06
CA GLU A 226 -0.34 -31.65 -14.92
C GLU A 226 -0.41 -32.94 -14.14
N GLU A 227 -1.63 -33.42 -14.03
CA GLU A 227 -2.08 -34.73 -13.63
C GLU A 227 -1.17 -35.88 -14.06
N GLU A 228 -0.53 -36.55 -13.13
CA GLU A 228 -0.31 -37.95 -13.26
C GLU A 228 -1.46 -38.70 -12.57
N VAL A 229 -2.54 -38.91 -13.31
CA VAL A 229 -3.54 -39.94 -13.03
C VAL A 229 -3.20 -41.14 -13.91
N THR A 230 -2.60 -42.11 -13.32
CA THR A 230 -2.61 -43.50 -13.78
C THR A 230 -3.32 -44.37 -12.76
#